data_a9a60a872b47482131d4285aacc2e636
#
_entry.id   a9a60a872b47482131d4285aacc2e636
#
_cell.length_a   1.000
_cell.length_b   1.000
_cell.length_c   1.000
_cell.angle_alpha   90.00
_cell.angle_beta   90.00
_cell.angle_gamma   90.00
#
_symmetry.space_group_name_H-M   'P 1'
#
loop_
_entity.id
_entity.type
_entity.pdbx_description
1 polymer ?
#
loop_
_entity_poly.entity_id
_entity_poly.type
_entity_poly.pdbx_seq_one_letter_code
_entity_poly.pdbx_strand_id
1 'polypeptide(L)'
;MKVLVAIDSFKGSLTSMEAGEACKRGILKAYEETDKLKKEDIVVKPLADGGEGTTEALITGLGGKLIKLEVTGPDKKKVFAQYGILADNKTAVIEMAESSGITLVKREELNPWKATTFGLGEILKDALDRGCREFIIGIGGSATTEVGFGMLQAIGYKFFDKDNKELSYDFENLANVEKIDASGLDKRFDDCHFNIACDVNNPLYGERGAVYIFGPQKGVKADEKELMDSYVKHFASVADKEMSTNYDLLEGAGAAGGLGFAFKTFFKNVDLNPGIDIVLKAISLEEELNDTDIVVTGEGQLDGQTAMGKVPVGVSKLAKKYGCTVLAIAGGVTRDATACNHEGIDAFFPIVRGVTSLDEAMMPQNATKNLEESVEQIFRLIYNVSYNN
;
A
#
# COMPACT_ATOMS: atom_id res chain seq x y z
N MET A 1 8.35 30.65 9.19
CA MET A 1 8.54 29.51 8.28
C MET A 1 7.89 28.28 8.91
N LYS A 2 7.05 27.61 8.16
CA LYS A 2 6.36 26.39 8.61
C LYS A 2 6.84 25.20 7.78
N VAL A 3 7.16 24.08 8.41
CA VAL A 3 7.71 22.90 7.74
C VAL A 3 6.82 21.70 7.98
N LEU A 4 6.41 21.05 6.90
CA LEU A 4 5.70 19.77 6.95
C LEU A 4 6.67 18.65 6.57
N VAL A 5 6.86 17.70 7.47
CA VAL A 5 7.61 16.46 7.20
C VAL A 5 6.63 15.36 6.93
N ALA A 6 6.62 14.90 5.70
CA ALA A 6 5.73 13.85 5.20
C ALA A 6 6.58 12.85 4.39
N ILE A 7 7.16 11.87 5.09
CA ILE A 7 8.20 10.97 4.57
C ILE A 7 7.77 9.50 4.73
N ASP A 8 8.01 8.67 3.71
CA ASP A 8 7.75 7.23 3.77
C ASP A 8 8.78 6.50 4.62
N SER A 9 8.51 5.27 4.93
CA SER A 9 9.44 4.36 5.61
C SER A 9 10.71 4.14 4.78
N PHE A 10 11.83 3.98 5.45
CA PHE A 10 13.05 3.48 4.84
C PHE A 10 13.06 1.97 5.02
N LYS A 11 12.42 1.28 4.08
CA LYS A 11 12.07 -0.16 4.16
C LYS A 11 13.26 -0.99 4.68
N GLY A 12 13.01 -1.76 5.73
CA GLY A 12 14.02 -2.56 6.41
C GLY A 12 14.99 -1.78 7.33
N SER A 13 14.76 -0.45 7.53
CA SER A 13 15.60 0.42 8.35
C SER A 13 14.79 1.27 9.34
N LEU A 14 14.01 2.24 8.86
CA LEU A 14 13.23 3.16 9.70
C LEU A 14 11.75 3.12 9.31
N THR A 15 10.87 3.16 10.30
CA THR A 15 9.46 3.47 10.08
C THR A 15 9.30 4.91 9.59
N SER A 16 8.17 5.23 8.97
CA SER A 16 7.86 6.59 8.52
C SER A 16 7.91 7.61 9.67
N MET A 17 7.40 7.25 10.85
CA MET A 17 7.43 8.12 12.01
C MET A 17 8.86 8.33 12.55
N GLU A 18 9.69 7.28 12.63
CA GLU A 18 11.09 7.40 13.06
C GLU A 18 11.89 8.30 12.12
N ALA A 19 11.67 8.15 10.81
CA ALA A 19 12.28 9.01 9.79
C ALA A 19 11.80 10.47 9.91
N GLY A 20 10.51 10.68 10.08
CA GLY A 20 9.92 12.00 10.27
C GLY A 20 10.44 12.72 11.50
N GLU A 21 10.52 12.02 12.63
CA GLU A 21 11.07 12.59 13.87
C GLU A 21 12.58 12.85 13.78
N ALA A 22 13.34 12.04 13.04
CA ALA A 22 14.75 12.31 12.77
C ALA A 22 14.92 13.60 11.92
N CYS A 23 14.10 13.77 10.87
CA CYS A 23 14.06 15.03 10.10
C CYS A 23 13.75 16.22 11.01
N LYS A 24 12.72 16.11 11.87
CA LYS A 24 12.34 17.17 12.82
C LYS A 24 13.49 17.56 13.75
N ARG A 25 14.22 16.60 14.29
CA ARG A 25 15.41 16.87 15.14
C ARG A 25 16.50 17.59 14.35
N GLY A 26 16.79 17.16 13.11
CA GLY A 26 17.78 17.83 12.25
C GLY A 26 17.40 19.27 11.93
N ILE A 27 16.12 19.52 11.63
CA ILE A 27 15.60 20.88 11.40
C ILE A 27 15.78 21.73 12.65
N LEU A 28 15.38 21.26 13.83
CA LEU A 28 15.50 22.00 15.09
C LEU A 28 16.95 22.34 15.42
N LYS A 29 17.90 21.42 15.20
CA LYS A 29 19.33 21.67 15.38
C LYS A 29 19.85 22.81 14.50
N ALA A 30 19.37 22.90 13.26
CA ALA A 30 19.79 23.97 12.35
C ALA A 30 19.39 25.37 12.85
N TYR A 31 18.37 25.48 13.70
CA TYR A 31 17.81 26.71 14.22
C TYR A 31 18.00 26.88 15.74
N GLU A 32 18.78 26.01 16.41
CA GLU A 32 18.90 25.91 17.86
C GLU A 32 19.34 27.24 18.50
N GLU A 33 20.21 28.01 17.83
CA GLU A 33 20.71 29.28 18.31
C GLU A 33 19.86 30.48 17.87
N THR A 34 18.63 30.24 17.38
CA THR A 34 17.77 31.27 16.80
C THR A 34 16.33 31.17 17.27
N ASP A 35 15.59 32.27 17.26
CA ASP A 35 14.14 32.28 17.52
C ASP A 35 13.31 32.18 16.21
N LYS A 36 13.93 31.80 15.08
CA LYS A 36 13.29 31.86 13.74
C LYS A 36 12.41 30.66 13.43
N LEU A 37 12.62 29.54 14.13
CA LEU A 37 11.82 28.32 13.95
C LEU A 37 11.66 27.60 15.30
N LYS A 38 10.45 27.23 15.64
CA LYS A 38 10.12 26.53 16.88
C LYS A 38 9.60 25.12 16.60
N LYS A 39 9.51 24.31 17.64
CA LYS A 39 9.04 22.93 17.55
C LYS A 39 7.62 22.83 16.99
N GLU A 40 6.75 23.76 17.33
CA GLU A 40 5.36 23.86 16.84
C GLU A 40 5.24 24.23 15.37
N ASP A 41 6.27 24.82 14.77
CA ASP A 41 6.33 25.15 13.34
C ASP A 41 6.65 23.95 12.45
N ILE A 42 6.96 22.79 13.05
CA ILE A 42 7.32 21.56 12.34
C ILE A 42 6.30 20.48 12.63
N VAL A 43 5.48 20.18 11.64
CA VAL A 43 4.49 19.11 11.67
C VAL A 43 5.08 17.84 11.04
N VAL A 44 4.90 16.69 11.69
CA VAL A 44 5.28 15.39 11.14
C VAL A 44 4.02 14.58 10.87
N LYS A 45 3.85 14.11 9.65
CA LYS A 45 2.77 13.21 9.22
C LYS A 45 3.39 11.92 8.68
N PRO A 46 3.11 10.76 9.28
CA PRO A 46 3.60 9.50 8.74
C PRO A 46 2.91 9.17 7.42
N LEU A 47 3.66 8.57 6.50
CA LEU A 47 3.19 8.18 5.17
C LEU A 47 3.43 6.70 4.90
N ALA A 48 2.73 6.21 3.89
CA ALA A 48 2.95 4.91 3.25
C ALA A 48 2.39 4.94 1.82
N ASP A 49 2.78 3.97 1.02
CA ASP A 49 2.36 3.82 -0.39
C ASP A 49 1.11 2.94 -0.58
N GLY A 50 0.42 2.58 0.49
CA GLY A 50 -0.69 1.62 0.42
C GLY A 50 -0.25 0.16 0.50
N GLY A 51 1.05 -0.10 0.56
CA GLY A 51 1.65 -1.42 0.76
C GLY A 51 2.02 -1.69 2.22
N GLU A 52 3.14 -2.39 2.41
CA GLU A 52 3.69 -2.75 3.73
C GLU A 52 3.95 -1.51 4.60
N GLY A 53 3.46 -1.55 5.85
CA GLY A 53 3.59 -0.46 6.83
C GLY A 53 2.49 0.60 6.80
N THR A 54 1.53 0.49 5.88
CA THR A 54 0.40 1.43 5.79
C THR A 54 -0.44 1.43 7.05
N THR A 55 -0.71 0.25 7.61
CA THR A 55 -1.48 0.10 8.85
C THR A 55 -0.80 0.80 10.01
N GLU A 56 0.51 0.58 10.18
CA GLU A 56 1.29 1.21 11.24
C GLU A 56 1.34 2.73 11.09
N ALA A 57 1.59 3.21 9.87
CA ALA A 57 1.64 4.64 9.57
C ALA A 57 0.31 5.34 9.89
N LEU A 58 -0.81 4.79 9.43
CA LEU A 58 -2.13 5.38 9.67
C LEU A 58 -2.55 5.31 11.15
N ILE A 59 -2.29 4.19 11.85
CA ILE A 59 -2.58 4.07 13.30
C ILE A 59 -1.73 5.07 14.09
N THR A 60 -0.46 5.22 13.74
CA THR A 60 0.44 6.16 14.45
C THR A 60 0.05 7.62 14.19
N GLY A 61 -0.34 7.94 12.94
CA GLY A 61 -0.69 9.31 12.54
C GLY A 61 -2.08 9.76 12.98
N LEU A 62 -3.06 8.86 12.95
CA LEU A 62 -4.47 9.18 13.20
C LEU A 62 -4.98 8.63 14.54
N GLY A 63 -4.17 7.86 15.23
CA GLY A 63 -4.58 7.11 16.41
C GLY A 63 -5.42 5.89 16.03
N GLY A 64 -5.60 5.00 17.00
CA GLY A 64 -6.36 3.77 16.79
C GLY A 64 -5.75 2.61 17.55
N LYS A 65 -6.06 1.39 17.11
CA LYS A 65 -5.58 0.17 17.73
C LYS A 65 -5.27 -0.90 16.69
N LEU A 66 -4.24 -1.69 16.94
CA LEU A 66 -3.94 -2.90 16.18
C LEU A 66 -4.75 -4.07 16.74
N ILE A 67 -5.33 -4.84 15.84
CA ILE A 67 -6.05 -6.07 16.13
C ILE A 67 -5.21 -7.21 15.57
N LYS A 68 -4.96 -8.22 16.41
CA LYS A 68 -4.30 -9.47 16.01
C LYS A 68 -5.28 -10.61 16.07
N LEU A 69 -5.30 -11.44 15.04
CA LEU A 69 -6.15 -12.62 15.00
C LEU A 69 -5.45 -13.75 14.22
N GLU A 70 -5.85 -14.97 14.49
CA GLU A 70 -5.39 -16.14 13.76
C GLU A 70 -6.32 -16.38 12.57
N VAL A 71 -5.75 -16.41 11.36
CA VAL A 71 -6.48 -16.56 10.10
C VAL A 71 -5.85 -17.65 9.23
N THR A 72 -6.50 -17.97 8.14
CA THR A 72 -5.98 -18.89 7.13
C THR A 72 -4.92 -18.19 6.29
N GLY A 73 -3.71 -18.71 6.31
CA GLY A 73 -2.58 -18.24 5.48
C GLY A 73 -2.72 -18.64 4.01
N PRO A 74 -1.80 -18.16 3.15
CA PRO A 74 -1.86 -18.44 1.72
C PRO A 74 -1.66 -19.92 1.38
N ASP A 75 -0.93 -20.66 2.19
CA ASP A 75 -0.71 -22.11 2.07
C ASP A 75 -1.76 -22.93 2.85
N LYS A 76 -2.86 -22.32 3.26
CA LYS A 76 -3.97 -22.88 4.06
C LYS A 76 -3.61 -23.26 5.50
N LYS A 77 -2.39 -23.00 5.95
CA LYS A 77 -2.04 -23.10 7.36
C LYS A 77 -2.49 -21.85 8.12
N LYS A 78 -2.64 -21.96 9.43
CA LYS A 78 -2.97 -20.81 10.27
C LYS A 78 -1.77 -19.90 10.44
N VAL A 79 -2.02 -18.59 10.31
CA VAL A 79 -1.06 -17.52 10.53
C VAL A 79 -1.67 -16.45 11.45
N PHE A 80 -0.84 -15.76 12.18
CA PHE A 80 -1.26 -14.55 12.89
C PHE A 80 -1.15 -13.37 11.95
N ALA A 81 -2.28 -12.73 11.65
CA ALA A 81 -2.38 -11.51 10.90
C ALA A 81 -2.74 -10.34 11.82
N GLN A 82 -2.42 -9.13 11.39
CA GLN A 82 -2.84 -7.92 12.08
C GLN A 82 -3.48 -6.93 11.11
N TYR A 83 -4.39 -6.11 11.64
CA TYR A 83 -4.97 -4.97 10.94
C TYR A 83 -5.27 -3.84 11.92
N GLY A 84 -5.47 -2.63 11.41
CA GLY A 84 -5.75 -1.45 12.22
C GLY A 84 -7.23 -1.10 12.27
N ILE A 85 -7.70 -0.59 13.41
CA ILE A 85 -8.95 0.17 13.48
C ILE A 85 -8.59 1.58 13.93
N LEU A 86 -8.91 2.59 13.11
CA LEU A 86 -8.60 3.99 13.39
C LEU A 86 -9.40 4.51 14.60
N ALA A 87 -9.01 5.69 15.12
CA ALA A 87 -9.62 6.30 16.29
C ALA A 87 -11.12 6.61 16.15
N ASP A 88 -11.63 6.69 14.92
CA ASP A 88 -13.05 6.85 14.60
C ASP A 88 -13.89 5.59 14.93
N ASN A 89 -13.24 4.45 15.20
CA ASN A 89 -13.82 3.13 15.42
C ASN A 89 -14.72 2.62 14.27
N LYS A 90 -14.55 3.15 13.07
CA LYS A 90 -15.34 2.83 11.88
C LYS A 90 -14.47 2.43 10.68
N THR A 91 -13.23 2.93 10.63
CA THR A 91 -12.30 2.67 9.54
C THR A 91 -11.35 1.55 9.90
N ALA A 92 -11.35 0.47 9.11
CA ALA A 92 -10.37 -0.61 9.16
C ALA A 92 -9.27 -0.37 8.12
N VAL A 93 -8.01 -0.52 8.52
CA VAL A 93 -6.83 -0.48 7.63
C VAL A 93 -6.27 -1.89 7.57
N ILE A 94 -6.27 -2.48 6.39
CA ILE A 94 -5.91 -3.89 6.16
C ILE A 94 -4.83 -3.97 5.08
N GLU A 95 -3.76 -4.67 5.38
CA GLU A 95 -2.78 -5.09 4.38
C GLU A 95 -3.06 -6.56 4.05
N MET A 96 -3.44 -6.86 2.79
CA MET A 96 -3.76 -8.24 2.40
C MET A 96 -2.56 -9.18 2.60
N ALA A 97 -1.35 -8.65 2.56
CA ALA A 97 -0.11 -9.40 2.75
C ALA A 97 0.01 -10.03 4.16
N GLU A 98 -0.68 -9.49 5.17
CA GLU A 98 -0.72 -10.05 6.52
C GLU A 98 -1.37 -11.45 6.58
N SER A 99 -2.28 -11.74 5.67
CA SER A 99 -2.96 -13.05 5.60
C SER A 99 -2.66 -13.85 4.33
N SER A 100 -2.31 -13.16 3.23
CA SER A 100 -2.19 -13.81 1.91
C SER A 100 -0.92 -13.35 1.17
N GLY A 101 0.08 -12.86 1.92
CA GLY A 101 1.32 -12.31 1.41
C GLY A 101 2.34 -13.35 0.96
N ILE A 102 3.17 -12.96 0.00
CA ILE A 102 4.22 -13.82 -0.55
C ILE A 102 5.33 -14.11 0.48
N THR A 103 5.53 -13.22 1.44
CA THR A 103 6.52 -13.36 2.53
C THR A 103 6.13 -14.40 3.58
N LEU A 104 4.86 -14.81 3.61
CA LEU A 104 4.36 -15.85 4.52
C LEU A 104 4.71 -17.27 4.06
N VAL A 105 5.20 -17.41 2.82
CA VAL A 105 5.55 -18.70 2.22
C VAL A 105 7.00 -18.66 1.79
N LYS A 106 7.76 -19.71 2.07
CA LYS A 106 9.12 -19.83 1.56
C LYS A 106 9.10 -19.89 0.04
N ARG A 107 10.12 -19.28 -0.59
CA ARG A 107 10.20 -19.15 -2.04
C ARG A 107 10.07 -20.50 -2.77
N GLU A 108 10.66 -21.53 -2.23
CA GLU A 108 10.63 -22.91 -2.76
C GLU A 108 9.28 -23.64 -2.56
N GLU A 109 8.43 -23.12 -1.67
CA GLU A 109 7.10 -23.66 -1.35
C GLU A 109 5.97 -22.88 -2.04
N LEU A 110 6.30 -21.81 -2.79
CA LEU A 110 5.30 -21.03 -3.51
C LEU A 110 4.54 -21.91 -4.51
N ASN A 111 3.21 -21.92 -4.37
CA ASN A 111 2.33 -22.71 -5.21
C ASN A 111 1.04 -21.94 -5.53
N PRO A 112 0.98 -21.27 -6.68
CA PRO A 112 -0.17 -20.46 -7.05
C PRO A 112 -1.46 -21.26 -7.24
N TRP A 113 -1.37 -22.57 -7.49
CA TRP A 113 -2.54 -23.45 -7.59
C TRP A 113 -3.25 -23.69 -6.25
N LYS A 114 -2.53 -23.52 -5.14
CA LYS A 114 -3.04 -23.77 -3.79
C LYS A 114 -3.18 -22.52 -2.93
N ALA A 115 -2.56 -21.43 -3.35
CA ALA A 115 -2.57 -20.18 -2.60
C ALA A 115 -3.98 -19.61 -2.54
N THR A 116 -4.35 -19.04 -1.37
CA THR A 116 -5.70 -18.54 -1.12
C THR A 116 -5.72 -17.19 -0.42
N THR A 117 -6.76 -16.41 -0.71
CA THR A 117 -7.12 -15.17 -0.02
C THR A 117 -8.16 -15.39 1.10
N PHE A 118 -8.42 -16.63 1.51
CA PHE A 118 -9.47 -16.94 2.49
C PHE A 118 -9.28 -16.15 3.79
N GLY A 119 -8.04 -16.03 4.27
CA GLY A 119 -7.72 -15.26 5.48
C GLY A 119 -8.03 -13.77 5.36
N LEU A 120 -7.93 -13.17 4.18
CA LEU A 120 -8.38 -11.79 3.98
C LEU A 120 -9.89 -11.66 4.23
N GLY A 121 -10.69 -12.61 3.77
CA GLY A 121 -12.12 -12.65 4.06
C GLY A 121 -12.43 -12.85 5.56
N GLU A 122 -11.61 -13.63 6.29
CA GLU A 122 -11.72 -13.76 7.74
C GLU A 122 -11.45 -12.41 8.45
N ILE A 123 -10.43 -11.64 7.99
CA ILE A 123 -10.14 -10.29 8.51
C ILE A 123 -11.30 -9.33 8.23
N LEU A 124 -11.84 -9.32 7.00
CA LEU A 124 -12.98 -8.48 6.64
C LEU A 124 -14.19 -8.72 7.55
N LYS A 125 -14.49 -9.98 7.86
CA LYS A 125 -15.58 -10.34 8.78
C LYS A 125 -15.32 -9.88 10.20
N ASP A 126 -14.11 -10.07 10.73
CA ASP A 126 -13.77 -9.63 12.07
C ASP A 126 -13.87 -8.10 12.20
N ALA A 127 -13.40 -7.35 11.20
CA ALA A 127 -13.53 -5.90 11.16
C ALA A 127 -15.01 -5.45 11.08
N LEU A 128 -15.82 -6.12 10.25
CA LEU A 128 -17.26 -5.88 10.13
C LEU A 128 -17.99 -6.12 11.46
N ASP A 129 -17.64 -7.20 12.19
CA ASP A 129 -18.21 -7.57 13.49
C ASP A 129 -17.81 -6.56 14.59
N ARG A 130 -16.65 -5.92 14.46
CA ARG A 130 -16.21 -4.82 15.35
C ARG A 130 -16.84 -3.48 15.01
N GLY A 131 -17.69 -3.40 13.99
CA GLY A 131 -18.44 -2.21 13.63
C GLY A 131 -17.84 -1.38 12.50
N CYS A 132 -16.73 -1.81 11.89
CA CYS A 132 -16.14 -1.10 10.77
C CYS A 132 -17.09 -1.13 9.55
N ARG A 133 -17.10 -0.01 8.81
CA ARG A 133 -17.85 0.17 7.56
C ARG A 133 -17.03 0.87 6.49
N GLU A 134 -15.95 1.52 6.87
CA GLU A 134 -14.96 2.11 5.99
C GLU A 134 -13.72 1.21 5.98
N PHE A 135 -13.23 0.85 4.80
CA PHE A 135 -12.09 -0.04 4.64
C PHE A 135 -11.03 0.61 3.76
N ILE A 136 -9.81 0.70 4.26
CA ILE A 136 -8.60 1.02 3.49
C ILE A 136 -7.84 -0.29 3.36
N ILE A 137 -7.69 -0.79 2.12
CA ILE A 137 -7.10 -2.10 1.90
C ILE A 137 -5.92 -2.00 0.94
N GLY A 138 -4.72 -2.25 1.47
CA GLY A 138 -3.53 -2.43 0.66
C GLY A 138 -3.50 -3.84 0.07
N ILE A 139 -3.46 -3.95 -1.25
CA ILE A 139 -3.47 -5.25 -1.94
C ILE A 139 -2.10 -5.67 -2.50
N GLY A 140 -1.03 -4.92 -2.18
CA GLY A 140 0.35 -5.27 -2.55
C GLY A 140 0.87 -6.54 -1.88
N GLY A 141 1.96 -7.11 -2.41
CA GLY A 141 2.68 -8.22 -1.80
C GLY A 141 1.99 -9.60 -1.83
N SER A 142 0.97 -9.82 -2.67
CA SER A 142 0.17 -11.04 -2.70
C SER A 142 0.94 -12.29 -3.17
N ALA A 143 0.66 -13.45 -2.55
CA ALA A 143 1.08 -14.79 -3.01
C ALA A 143 0.08 -15.44 -3.99
N THR A 144 -1.10 -14.85 -4.15
CA THR A 144 -2.29 -15.47 -4.75
C THR A 144 -2.54 -15.01 -6.18
N THR A 145 -3.23 -15.83 -6.97
CA THR A 145 -3.69 -15.54 -8.34
C THR A 145 -5.15 -15.94 -8.56
N GLU A 146 -5.87 -16.31 -7.49
CA GLU A 146 -7.18 -16.96 -7.54
C GLU A 146 -8.37 -15.99 -7.56
N VAL A 147 -8.14 -14.73 -7.99
CA VAL A 147 -9.20 -13.73 -8.23
C VAL A 147 -10.06 -13.44 -6.98
N GLY A 148 -9.48 -13.54 -5.78
CA GLY A 148 -10.21 -13.34 -4.53
C GLY A 148 -11.21 -14.46 -4.18
N PHE A 149 -11.11 -15.60 -4.82
CA PHE A 149 -12.06 -16.70 -4.69
C PHE A 149 -12.20 -17.20 -3.24
N GLY A 150 -11.06 -17.34 -2.53
CA GLY A 150 -11.07 -17.70 -1.11
C GLY A 150 -11.70 -16.62 -0.23
N MET A 151 -11.34 -15.34 -0.45
CA MET A 151 -11.93 -14.20 0.26
C MET A 151 -13.45 -14.19 0.12
N LEU A 152 -13.96 -14.35 -1.09
CA LEU A 152 -15.39 -14.35 -1.38
C LEU A 152 -16.10 -15.50 -0.65
N GLN A 153 -15.53 -16.72 -0.62
CA GLN A 153 -16.11 -17.82 0.14
C GLN A 153 -16.10 -17.59 1.64
N ALA A 154 -15.02 -17.00 2.17
CA ALA A 154 -14.93 -16.69 3.61
C ALA A 154 -16.00 -15.69 4.05
N ILE A 155 -16.41 -14.74 3.21
CA ILE A 155 -17.46 -13.77 3.51
C ILE A 155 -18.89 -14.25 3.21
N GLY A 156 -19.03 -15.47 2.65
CA GLY A 156 -20.32 -16.15 2.49
C GLY A 156 -20.82 -16.39 1.08
N TYR A 157 -20.06 -16.04 0.05
CA TYR A 157 -20.38 -16.47 -1.32
C TYR A 157 -20.19 -17.98 -1.48
N LYS A 158 -21.04 -18.60 -2.27
CA LYS A 158 -20.92 -20.00 -2.67
C LYS A 158 -20.86 -20.10 -4.18
N PHE A 159 -20.04 -21.04 -4.65
CA PHE A 159 -19.81 -21.28 -6.06
C PHE A 159 -20.18 -22.73 -6.38
N PHE A 160 -20.85 -22.95 -7.48
CA PHE A 160 -21.35 -24.27 -7.87
C PHE A 160 -20.91 -24.60 -9.29
N ASP A 161 -20.67 -25.88 -9.52
CA ASP A 161 -20.42 -26.43 -10.84
C ASP A 161 -21.74 -26.68 -11.61
N LYS A 162 -21.62 -27.20 -12.86
CA LYS A 162 -22.76 -27.55 -13.73
C LYS A 162 -23.72 -28.59 -13.12
N ASP A 163 -23.25 -29.38 -12.17
CA ASP A 163 -24.04 -30.43 -11.50
C ASP A 163 -24.62 -29.92 -10.16
N ASN A 164 -24.56 -28.61 -9.89
CA ASN A 164 -24.94 -27.94 -8.64
C ASN A 164 -24.16 -28.43 -7.39
N LYS A 165 -22.95 -28.94 -7.56
CA LYS A 165 -22.06 -29.28 -6.46
C LYS A 165 -21.33 -28.04 -6.03
N GLU A 166 -21.31 -27.78 -4.71
CA GLU A 166 -20.54 -26.65 -4.11
C GLU A 166 -19.04 -26.90 -4.29
N LEU A 167 -18.34 -25.89 -4.77
CA LEU A 167 -16.90 -25.90 -5.05
C LEU A 167 -16.10 -25.35 -3.86
N SER A 168 -14.96 -25.96 -3.57
CA SER A 168 -13.98 -25.42 -2.62
C SER A 168 -13.16 -24.29 -3.27
N TYR A 169 -12.50 -23.49 -2.42
CA TYR A 169 -11.67 -22.33 -2.85
C TYR A 169 -10.28 -22.71 -3.42
N ASP A 170 -10.21 -23.85 -4.11
CA ASP A 170 -9.01 -24.25 -4.85
C ASP A 170 -9.00 -23.59 -6.23
N PHE A 171 -7.82 -23.13 -6.68
CA PHE A 171 -7.67 -22.42 -7.95
C PHE A 171 -8.26 -23.16 -9.15
N GLU A 172 -8.08 -24.49 -9.19
CA GLU A 172 -8.59 -25.33 -10.28
C GLU A 172 -10.12 -25.25 -10.43
N ASN A 173 -10.81 -24.92 -9.35
CA ASN A 173 -12.27 -24.78 -9.37
C ASN A 173 -12.75 -23.52 -10.08
N LEU A 174 -11.90 -22.55 -10.34
CA LEU A 174 -12.25 -21.38 -11.17
C LEU A 174 -12.75 -21.80 -12.56
N ALA A 175 -12.18 -22.88 -13.12
CA ALA A 175 -12.60 -23.43 -14.41
C ALA A 175 -13.96 -24.12 -14.39
N ASN A 176 -14.50 -24.44 -13.22
CA ASN A 176 -15.72 -25.21 -13.06
C ASN A 176 -16.90 -24.40 -12.53
N VAL A 177 -16.70 -23.11 -12.24
CA VAL A 177 -17.77 -22.25 -11.75
C VAL A 177 -18.81 -22.02 -12.84
N GLU A 178 -20.06 -22.36 -12.56
CA GLU A 178 -21.20 -22.14 -13.45
C GLU A 178 -22.28 -21.24 -12.79
N LYS A 179 -22.29 -21.21 -11.45
CA LYS A 179 -23.26 -20.43 -10.70
C LYS A 179 -22.65 -19.84 -9.45
N ILE A 180 -23.08 -18.63 -9.13
CA ILE A 180 -22.69 -17.89 -7.92
C ILE A 180 -23.93 -17.66 -7.05
N ASP A 181 -23.81 -17.97 -5.76
CA ASP A 181 -24.87 -17.76 -4.77
C ASP A 181 -24.38 -16.81 -3.68
N ALA A 182 -25.01 -15.66 -3.58
CA ALA A 182 -24.74 -14.64 -2.58
C ALA A 182 -25.67 -14.72 -1.34
N SER A 183 -26.49 -15.77 -1.22
CA SER A 183 -27.49 -15.88 -0.13
C SER A 183 -26.85 -15.95 1.27
N GLY A 184 -25.58 -16.41 1.35
CA GLY A 184 -24.80 -16.47 2.57
C GLY A 184 -24.02 -15.20 2.89
N LEU A 185 -24.00 -14.20 2.00
CA LEU A 185 -23.28 -12.95 2.21
C LEU A 185 -23.90 -12.16 3.37
N ASP A 186 -23.05 -11.68 4.25
CA ASP A 186 -23.49 -10.76 5.30
C ASP A 186 -23.91 -9.41 4.69
N LYS A 187 -25.20 -9.09 4.82
CA LYS A 187 -25.78 -7.87 4.22
C LYS A 187 -25.16 -6.56 4.72
N ARG A 188 -24.46 -6.59 5.86
CA ARG A 188 -23.73 -5.43 6.38
C ARG A 188 -22.62 -4.97 5.42
N PHE A 189 -22.11 -5.84 4.52
CA PHE A 189 -21.18 -5.45 3.48
C PHE A 189 -21.78 -4.49 2.44
N ASP A 190 -23.11 -4.46 2.30
CA ASP A 190 -23.80 -3.53 1.41
C ASP A 190 -23.65 -2.06 1.84
N ASP A 191 -23.46 -1.82 3.14
CA ASP A 191 -23.28 -0.51 3.75
C ASP A 191 -21.80 -0.11 3.89
N CYS A 192 -20.88 -0.96 3.44
CA CYS A 192 -19.45 -0.73 3.53
C CYS A 192 -18.93 0.02 2.31
N HIS A 193 -17.87 0.82 2.53
CA HIS A 193 -17.09 1.47 1.49
C HIS A 193 -15.65 0.96 1.52
N PHE A 194 -15.11 0.63 0.36
CA PHE A 194 -13.79 0.03 0.20
C PHE A 194 -12.89 0.93 -0.64
N ASN A 195 -11.85 1.48 -0.03
CA ASN A 195 -10.76 2.18 -0.70
C ASN A 195 -9.61 1.19 -0.88
N ILE A 196 -9.42 0.71 -2.10
CA ILE A 196 -8.42 -0.30 -2.45
C ILE A 196 -7.18 0.39 -3.01
N ALA A 197 -6.05 0.27 -2.31
CA ALA A 197 -4.76 0.79 -2.77
C ALA A 197 -4.21 -0.09 -3.90
N CYS A 198 -4.21 0.46 -5.11
CA CYS A 198 -3.85 -0.24 -6.35
C CYS A 198 -2.97 0.66 -7.22
N ASP A 199 -1.68 0.35 -7.29
CA ASP A 199 -0.68 1.11 -8.05
C ASP A 199 -0.36 0.50 -9.43
N VAL A 200 -1.16 -0.46 -9.89
CA VAL A 200 -0.99 -1.10 -11.19
C VAL A 200 -2.25 -0.97 -12.03
N ASN A 201 -2.06 -0.92 -13.36
CA ASN A 201 -3.15 -0.73 -14.32
C ASN A 201 -3.43 -1.98 -15.19
N ASN A 202 -2.96 -3.14 -14.76
CA ASN A 202 -3.12 -4.38 -15.50
C ASN A 202 -4.57 -4.85 -15.50
N PRO A 203 -5.10 -5.30 -16.66
CA PRO A 203 -6.40 -5.99 -16.72
C PRO A 203 -6.30 -7.35 -16.02
N LEU A 204 -7.43 -8.03 -15.83
CA LEU A 204 -7.50 -9.27 -15.08
C LEU A 204 -6.73 -10.42 -15.77
N TYR A 205 -6.92 -10.62 -17.06
CA TYR A 205 -6.35 -11.72 -17.83
C TYR A 205 -5.71 -11.27 -19.16
N GLY A 206 -5.13 -12.23 -19.89
CA GLY A 206 -4.37 -11.99 -21.12
C GLY A 206 -2.90 -11.68 -20.86
N GLU A 207 -2.13 -11.38 -21.93
CA GLU A 207 -0.67 -11.16 -21.85
C GLU A 207 -0.25 -10.08 -20.87
N ARG A 208 -1.11 -9.09 -20.62
CA ARG A 208 -0.90 -8.02 -19.63
C ARG A 208 -1.63 -8.29 -18.32
N GLY A 209 -2.29 -9.43 -18.18
CA GLY A 209 -3.11 -9.79 -17.02
C GLY A 209 -2.33 -10.32 -15.83
N ALA A 210 -3.08 -10.64 -14.76
CA ALA A 210 -2.55 -11.04 -13.46
C ALA A 210 -1.60 -12.24 -13.53
N VAL A 211 -1.99 -13.29 -14.29
CA VAL A 211 -1.22 -14.53 -14.39
C VAL A 211 0.09 -14.34 -15.14
N TYR A 212 0.05 -13.63 -16.28
CA TYR A 212 1.22 -13.45 -17.14
C TYR A 212 2.27 -12.54 -16.52
N ILE A 213 1.84 -11.42 -15.91
CA ILE A 213 2.75 -10.38 -15.40
C ILE A 213 3.22 -10.71 -13.98
N PHE A 214 2.30 -11.04 -13.07
CA PHE A 214 2.63 -11.21 -11.65
C PHE A 214 2.74 -12.68 -11.21
N GLY A 215 2.27 -13.62 -12.04
CA GLY A 215 2.32 -15.05 -11.73
C GLY A 215 3.72 -15.62 -11.55
N PRO A 216 4.72 -15.28 -12.39
CA PRO A 216 6.07 -15.86 -12.27
C PRO A 216 6.72 -15.68 -10.89
N GLN A 217 6.59 -14.51 -10.28
CA GLN A 217 7.14 -14.27 -8.93
C GLN A 217 6.42 -15.07 -7.84
N LYS A 218 5.20 -15.54 -8.11
CA LYS A 218 4.37 -16.35 -7.21
C LYS A 218 4.51 -17.86 -7.45
N GLY A 219 5.36 -18.25 -8.42
CA GLY A 219 5.65 -19.65 -8.74
C GLY A 219 4.90 -20.21 -9.95
N VAL A 220 4.19 -19.38 -10.74
CA VAL A 220 3.57 -19.82 -12.01
C VAL A 220 4.66 -20.15 -13.01
N LYS A 221 4.67 -21.37 -13.53
CA LYS A 221 5.62 -21.80 -14.56
C LYS A 221 5.19 -21.31 -15.95
N ALA A 222 6.16 -21.25 -16.86
CA ALA A 222 5.91 -20.71 -18.21
C ALA A 222 4.85 -21.53 -18.99
N ASP A 223 4.84 -22.83 -18.82
CA ASP A 223 3.92 -23.77 -19.45
C ASP A 223 2.53 -23.85 -18.78
N GLU A 224 2.38 -23.26 -17.58
CA GLU A 224 1.11 -23.19 -16.85
C GLU A 224 0.30 -21.93 -17.12
N LYS A 225 0.96 -20.86 -17.62
CA LYS A 225 0.36 -19.50 -17.76
C LYS A 225 -0.94 -19.51 -18.56
N GLU A 226 -0.92 -20.12 -19.75
CA GLU A 226 -2.07 -20.13 -20.64
C GLU A 226 -3.27 -20.83 -20.00
N LEU A 227 -3.02 -21.97 -19.35
CA LEU A 227 -4.06 -22.73 -18.66
C LEU A 227 -4.64 -21.94 -17.48
N MET A 228 -3.77 -21.39 -16.61
CA MET A 228 -4.23 -20.61 -15.46
C MET A 228 -4.98 -19.35 -15.89
N ASP A 229 -4.51 -18.66 -16.90
CA ASP A 229 -5.18 -17.47 -17.44
C ASP A 229 -6.57 -17.80 -18.02
N SER A 230 -6.71 -18.97 -18.67
CA SER A 230 -8.00 -19.43 -19.18
C SER A 230 -9.02 -19.69 -18.06
N TYR A 231 -8.58 -20.18 -16.90
CA TYR A 231 -9.43 -20.39 -15.71
C TYR A 231 -9.88 -19.06 -15.11
N VAL A 232 -8.95 -18.09 -15.01
CA VAL A 232 -9.27 -16.73 -14.57
C VAL A 232 -10.29 -16.08 -15.49
N LYS A 233 -10.10 -16.20 -16.81
CA LYS A 233 -11.03 -15.66 -17.82
C LYS A 233 -12.41 -16.32 -17.74
N HIS A 234 -12.47 -17.64 -17.55
CA HIS A 234 -13.74 -18.35 -17.38
C HIS A 234 -14.50 -17.82 -16.15
N PHE A 235 -13.84 -17.79 -14.99
CA PHE A 235 -14.44 -17.27 -13.76
C PHE A 235 -14.95 -15.85 -13.94
N ALA A 236 -14.15 -14.95 -14.54
CA ALA A 236 -14.55 -13.58 -14.79
C ALA A 236 -15.82 -13.50 -15.66
N SER A 237 -15.91 -14.30 -16.71
CA SER A 237 -17.09 -14.35 -17.58
C SER A 237 -18.36 -14.76 -16.84
N VAL A 238 -18.26 -15.73 -15.93
CA VAL A 238 -19.40 -16.16 -15.11
C VAL A 238 -19.74 -15.08 -14.09
N ALA A 239 -18.73 -14.52 -13.42
CA ALA A 239 -18.91 -13.48 -12.40
C ALA A 239 -19.56 -12.22 -12.97
N ASP A 240 -19.08 -11.72 -14.11
CA ASP A 240 -19.63 -10.53 -14.76
C ASP A 240 -21.09 -10.76 -15.21
N LYS A 241 -21.40 -11.95 -15.68
CA LYS A 241 -22.78 -12.32 -16.04
C LYS A 241 -23.72 -12.37 -14.83
N GLU A 242 -23.32 -13.10 -13.77
CA GLU A 242 -24.15 -13.30 -12.57
C GLU A 242 -24.31 -12.02 -11.75
N MET A 243 -23.26 -11.19 -11.69
CA MET A 243 -23.25 -9.91 -10.95
C MET A 243 -23.68 -8.72 -11.80
N SER A 244 -23.91 -8.90 -13.11
CA SER A 244 -24.25 -7.85 -14.07
C SER A 244 -23.20 -6.72 -14.12
N THR A 245 -21.92 -7.10 -14.13
CA THR A 245 -20.76 -6.21 -14.20
C THR A 245 -19.95 -6.41 -15.49
N ASN A 246 -18.90 -5.62 -15.67
CA ASN A 246 -17.94 -5.75 -16.77
C ASN A 246 -16.61 -5.11 -16.37
N TYR A 247 -15.93 -5.72 -15.39
CA TYR A 247 -14.71 -5.16 -14.80
C TYR A 247 -13.43 -5.95 -15.12
N ASP A 248 -13.51 -6.98 -15.93
CA ASP A 248 -12.38 -7.82 -16.31
C ASP A 248 -11.24 -7.08 -17.03
N LEU A 249 -11.59 -6.05 -17.82
CA LEU A 249 -10.63 -5.20 -18.53
C LEU A 249 -10.36 -3.86 -17.82
N LEU A 250 -10.96 -3.62 -16.65
CA LEU A 250 -10.72 -2.41 -15.87
C LEU A 250 -9.23 -2.31 -15.49
N GLU A 251 -8.67 -1.12 -15.55
CA GLU A 251 -7.34 -0.85 -15.03
C GLU A 251 -7.28 -1.18 -13.53
N GLY A 252 -6.30 -2.01 -13.13
CA GLY A 252 -6.18 -2.52 -11.77
C GLY A 252 -6.95 -3.80 -11.48
N ALA A 253 -7.79 -4.30 -12.38
CA ALA A 253 -8.52 -5.56 -12.18
C ALA A 253 -7.59 -6.75 -11.89
N GLY A 254 -6.41 -6.79 -12.54
CA GLY A 254 -5.41 -7.82 -12.35
C GLY A 254 -4.54 -7.67 -11.10
N ALA A 255 -4.69 -6.58 -10.37
CA ALA A 255 -3.90 -6.34 -9.16
C ALA A 255 -4.09 -7.47 -8.14
N ALA A 256 -2.98 -7.83 -7.48
CA ALA A 256 -2.97 -8.87 -6.44
C ALA A 256 -3.60 -10.20 -6.87
N GLY A 257 -3.37 -10.60 -8.14
CA GLY A 257 -3.89 -11.85 -8.66
C GLY A 257 -5.40 -11.85 -8.90
N GLY A 258 -5.97 -10.67 -9.19
CA GLY A 258 -7.37 -10.45 -9.50
C GLY A 258 -8.22 -9.95 -8.33
N LEU A 259 -7.63 -9.57 -7.19
CA LEU A 259 -8.38 -8.94 -6.09
C LEU A 259 -9.04 -7.64 -6.51
N GLY A 260 -8.38 -6.82 -7.38
CA GLY A 260 -8.99 -5.61 -7.91
C GLY A 260 -10.32 -5.89 -8.62
N PHE A 261 -10.36 -6.92 -9.46
CA PHE A 261 -11.60 -7.39 -10.09
C PHE A 261 -12.61 -7.89 -9.05
N ALA A 262 -12.16 -8.73 -8.10
CA ALA A 262 -13.07 -9.28 -7.09
C ALA A 262 -13.77 -8.18 -6.28
N PHE A 263 -13.04 -7.18 -5.81
CA PHE A 263 -13.65 -6.06 -5.09
C PHE A 263 -14.66 -5.30 -5.96
N LYS A 264 -14.29 -4.93 -7.18
CA LYS A 264 -15.19 -4.17 -8.09
C LYS A 264 -16.45 -4.94 -8.47
N THR A 265 -16.35 -6.26 -8.64
CA THR A 265 -17.45 -7.10 -9.10
C THR A 265 -18.40 -7.50 -7.97
N PHE A 266 -17.88 -7.77 -6.77
CA PHE A 266 -18.65 -8.39 -5.69
C PHE A 266 -19.07 -7.45 -4.56
N PHE A 267 -18.54 -6.21 -4.53
CA PHE A 267 -18.93 -5.22 -3.53
C PHE A 267 -19.49 -3.95 -4.22
N LYS A 268 -20.40 -3.25 -3.53
CA LYS A 268 -21.17 -2.12 -4.12
C LYS A 268 -20.36 -0.83 -4.20
N ASN A 269 -19.68 -0.46 -3.12
CA ASN A 269 -19.01 0.84 -3.00
C ASN A 269 -17.50 0.63 -2.93
N VAL A 270 -16.86 0.57 -4.10
CA VAL A 270 -15.43 0.29 -4.20
C VAL A 270 -14.74 1.32 -5.08
N ASP A 271 -13.70 1.93 -4.53
CA ASP A 271 -12.76 2.77 -5.25
C ASP A 271 -11.39 2.07 -5.36
N LEU A 272 -10.87 1.99 -6.58
CA LEU A 272 -9.47 1.61 -6.83
C LEU A 272 -8.69 2.90 -7.07
N ASN A 273 -7.79 3.23 -6.16
CA ASN A 273 -6.99 4.45 -6.22
C ASN A 273 -5.52 4.14 -5.95
N PRO A 274 -4.59 4.97 -6.43
CA PRO A 274 -3.21 4.90 -6.00
C PRO A 274 -3.11 4.93 -4.47
N GLY A 275 -2.26 4.06 -3.90
CA GLY A 275 -2.16 3.94 -2.45
C GLY A 275 -1.80 5.25 -1.77
N ILE A 276 -0.90 6.02 -2.38
CA ILE A 276 -0.53 7.33 -1.87
C ILE A 276 -1.72 8.30 -1.77
N ASP A 277 -2.61 8.32 -2.74
CA ASP A 277 -3.77 9.24 -2.74
C ASP A 277 -4.73 8.92 -1.59
N ILE A 278 -4.93 7.61 -1.31
CA ILE A 278 -5.74 7.14 -0.19
C ILE A 278 -5.13 7.59 1.14
N VAL A 279 -3.81 7.42 1.28
CA VAL A 279 -3.10 7.77 2.52
C VAL A 279 -3.10 9.28 2.74
N LEU A 280 -2.76 10.09 1.72
CA LEU A 280 -2.78 11.55 1.80
C LEU A 280 -4.14 12.10 2.24
N LYS A 281 -5.23 11.52 1.68
CA LYS A 281 -6.60 11.87 2.05
C LYS A 281 -6.91 11.46 3.49
N ALA A 282 -6.53 10.23 3.89
CA ALA A 282 -6.80 9.71 5.22
C ALA A 282 -6.14 10.56 6.33
N ILE A 283 -4.90 11.02 6.11
CA ILE A 283 -4.17 11.86 7.08
C ILE A 283 -4.49 13.35 6.95
N SER A 284 -5.43 13.75 6.07
CA SER A 284 -5.79 15.16 5.77
C SER A 284 -4.55 16.02 5.48
N LEU A 285 -3.60 15.49 4.68
CA LEU A 285 -2.35 16.22 4.41
C LEU A 285 -2.60 17.59 3.79
N GLU A 286 -3.63 17.71 2.95
CA GLU A 286 -4.00 18.94 2.25
C GLU A 286 -4.31 20.10 3.21
N GLU A 287 -4.88 19.81 4.38
CA GLU A 287 -5.19 20.83 5.40
C GLU A 287 -3.91 21.46 5.97
N GLU A 288 -2.83 20.69 6.10
CA GLU A 288 -1.55 21.17 6.62
C GLU A 288 -0.78 22.04 5.62
N LEU A 289 -1.05 21.91 4.31
CA LEU A 289 -0.32 22.59 3.25
C LEU A 289 -0.67 24.08 3.12
N ASN A 290 -1.84 24.53 3.59
CA ASN A 290 -2.30 25.91 3.46
C ASN A 290 -1.31 26.94 4.03
N ASP A 291 -0.62 26.60 5.12
CA ASP A 291 0.32 27.48 5.82
C ASP A 291 1.77 26.98 5.77
N THR A 292 2.04 25.98 4.92
CA THR A 292 3.36 25.34 4.85
C THR A 292 4.25 26.01 3.80
N ASP A 293 5.46 26.39 4.19
CA ASP A 293 6.47 26.96 3.29
C ASP A 293 7.32 25.86 2.64
N ILE A 294 7.71 24.84 3.42
CA ILE A 294 8.60 23.76 2.99
C ILE A 294 7.99 22.40 3.35
N VAL A 295 7.95 21.49 2.37
CA VAL A 295 7.62 20.08 2.57
C VAL A 295 8.89 19.25 2.45
N VAL A 296 9.16 18.44 3.47
CA VAL A 296 10.21 17.41 3.45
C VAL A 296 9.53 16.07 3.25
N THR A 297 9.84 15.40 2.14
CA THR A 297 9.38 14.06 1.83
C THR A 297 10.55 13.13 1.59
N GLY A 298 10.32 11.85 1.28
CA GLY A 298 11.39 10.92 0.98
C GLY A 298 10.98 9.47 1.13
N GLU A 299 11.94 8.59 0.87
CA GLU A 299 11.82 7.14 0.94
C GLU A 299 13.20 6.47 1.02
N GLY A 300 13.25 5.13 1.16
CA GLY A 300 14.53 4.40 1.23
C GLY A 300 15.42 4.57 0.00
N GLN A 301 14.84 4.64 -1.21
CA GLN A 301 15.60 4.83 -2.45
C GLN A 301 14.82 5.65 -3.46
N LEU A 302 15.38 6.77 -3.88
CA LEU A 302 14.84 7.62 -4.93
C LEU A 302 15.39 7.18 -6.30
N ASP A 303 14.50 6.83 -7.22
CA ASP A 303 14.84 6.33 -8.56
C ASP A 303 13.82 6.78 -9.63
N GLY A 304 13.98 6.29 -10.88
CA GLY A 304 13.04 6.57 -11.95
C GLY A 304 11.64 6.03 -11.72
N GLN A 305 11.46 4.99 -10.89
CA GLN A 305 10.13 4.49 -10.53
C GLN A 305 9.43 5.43 -9.56
N THR A 306 10.17 6.13 -8.71
CA THR A 306 9.62 7.18 -7.84
C THR A 306 8.90 8.25 -8.65
N ALA A 307 9.45 8.64 -9.81
CA ALA A 307 8.83 9.59 -10.74
C ALA A 307 7.49 9.10 -11.34
N MET A 308 7.22 7.79 -11.29
CA MET A 308 5.96 7.21 -11.77
C MET A 308 4.79 7.34 -10.81
N GLY A 309 4.94 8.08 -9.69
CA GLY A 309 3.83 8.39 -8.76
C GLY A 309 3.94 7.75 -7.39
N LYS A 310 5.12 7.30 -6.96
CA LYS A 310 5.33 6.84 -5.58
C LYS A 310 5.19 7.99 -4.57
N VAL A 311 5.31 7.68 -3.27
CA VAL A 311 5.06 8.57 -2.15
C VAL A 311 5.69 9.97 -2.32
N PRO A 312 6.99 10.13 -2.60
CA PRO A 312 7.58 11.48 -2.69
C PRO A 312 6.96 12.33 -3.80
N VAL A 313 6.60 11.72 -4.93
CA VAL A 313 5.98 12.41 -6.06
C VAL A 313 4.50 12.70 -5.80
N GLY A 314 3.76 11.80 -5.14
CA GLY A 314 2.38 12.06 -4.72
C GLY A 314 2.30 13.27 -3.79
N VAL A 315 3.18 13.32 -2.78
CA VAL A 315 3.30 14.46 -1.85
C VAL A 315 3.67 15.74 -2.61
N SER A 316 4.67 15.68 -3.50
CA SER A 316 5.14 16.87 -4.23
C SER A 316 4.04 17.47 -5.10
N LYS A 317 3.31 16.64 -5.85
CA LYS A 317 2.19 17.10 -6.69
C LYS A 317 1.11 17.82 -5.88
N LEU A 318 0.81 17.30 -4.69
CA LEU A 318 -0.15 17.95 -3.80
C LEU A 318 0.43 19.27 -3.27
N ALA A 319 1.66 19.26 -2.73
CA ALA A 319 2.33 20.42 -2.15
C ALA A 319 2.50 21.58 -3.16
N LYS A 320 2.78 21.26 -4.43
CA LYS A 320 2.91 22.27 -5.50
C LYS A 320 1.62 23.04 -5.79
N LYS A 321 0.46 22.48 -5.53
CA LYS A 321 -0.82 23.21 -5.64
C LYS A 321 -0.91 24.35 -4.64
N TYR A 322 -0.17 24.26 -3.53
CA TYR A 322 -0.12 25.24 -2.44
C TYR A 322 1.13 26.13 -2.49
N GLY A 323 1.97 25.98 -3.52
CA GLY A 323 3.17 26.80 -3.69
C GLY A 323 4.34 26.43 -2.78
N CYS A 324 4.29 25.29 -2.09
CA CYS A 324 5.34 24.86 -1.19
C CYS A 324 6.65 24.52 -1.94
N THR A 325 7.79 24.76 -1.29
CA THR A 325 9.08 24.19 -1.68
C THR A 325 9.15 22.73 -1.22
N VAL A 326 9.50 21.81 -2.12
CA VAL A 326 9.52 20.37 -1.82
C VAL A 326 10.94 19.83 -1.87
N LEU A 327 11.39 19.28 -0.75
CA LEU A 327 12.68 18.62 -0.60
C LEU A 327 12.46 17.12 -0.40
N ALA A 328 13.16 16.27 -1.16
CA ALA A 328 13.14 14.84 -0.95
C ALA A 328 14.46 14.35 -0.33
N ILE A 329 14.34 13.50 0.69
CA ILE A 329 15.47 12.89 1.38
C ILE A 329 15.40 11.39 1.19
N ALA A 330 16.49 10.75 0.78
CA ALA A 330 16.48 9.31 0.49
C ALA A 330 17.70 8.60 1.05
N GLY A 331 17.54 7.32 1.39
CA GLY A 331 18.65 6.44 1.76
C GLY A 331 19.68 6.36 0.64
N GLY A 332 19.23 6.07 -0.57
CA GLY A 332 20.01 6.06 -1.81
C GLY A 332 19.33 6.86 -2.91
N VAL A 333 20.12 7.33 -3.88
CA VAL A 333 19.65 8.08 -5.04
C VAL A 333 20.30 7.53 -6.30
N THR A 334 19.51 7.13 -7.29
CA THR A 334 20.01 6.68 -8.59
C THR A 334 20.16 7.85 -9.56
N ARG A 335 20.85 7.63 -10.69
CA ARG A 335 21.07 8.69 -11.69
C ARG A 335 19.78 9.17 -12.36
N ASP A 336 18.80 8.29 -12.53
CA ASP A 336 17.50 8.58 -13.15
C ASP A 336 16.49 9.23 -12.18
N ALA A 337 16.83 9.35 -10.88
CA ALA A 337 16.03 10.11 -9.91
C ALA A 337 15.81 11.59 -10.30
N THR A 338 16.65 12.14 -11.20
CA THR A 338 16.44 13.49 -11.76
C THR A 338 15.09 13.67 -12.44
N ALA A 339 14.43 12.58 -12.87
CA ALA A 339 13.07 12.64 -13.37
C ALA A 339 12.07 13.18 -12.32
N CYS A 340 12.32 12.97 -11.03
CA CYS A 340 11.47 13.46 -9.94
C CYS A 340 11.42 15.00 -9.88
N ASN A 341 12.45 15.71 -10.37
CA ASN A 341 12.41 17.18 -10.43
C ASN A 341 11.33 17.70 -11.39
N HIS A 342 11.02 16.96 -12.44
CA HIS A 342 9.93 17.30 -13.37
C HIS A 342 8.55 17.02 -12.78
N GLU A 343 8.50 16.24 -11.70
CA GLU A 343 7.27 15.86 -10.98
C GLU A 343 7.01 16.71 -9.74
N GLY A 344 7.76 17.83 -9.56
CA GLY A 344 7.53 18.83 -8.51
C GLY A 344 8.48 18.76 -7.31
N ILE A 345 9.44 17.82 -7.26
CA ILE A 345 10.49 17.82 -6.24
C ILE A 345 11.54 18.87 -6.64
N ASP A 346 11.69 19.93 -5.81
CA ASP A 346 12.64 21.03 -6.11
C ASP A 346 14.10 20.60 -5.94
N ALA A 347 14.38 19.79 -4.92
CA ALA A 347 15.71 19.23 -4.68
C ALA A 347 15.61 17.90 -3.92
N PHE A 348 16.59 17.02 -4.14
CA PHE A 348 16.67 15.75 -3.41
C PHE A 348 18.10 15.47 -2.93
N PHE A 349 18.23 14.77 -1.81
CA PHE A 349 19.51 14.54 -1.14
C PHE A 349 19.59 13.10 -0.61
N PRO A 350 20.73 12.39 -0.86
CA PRO A 350 21.00 11.12 -0.20
C PRO A 350 21.49 11.35 1.24
N ILE A 351 21.16 10.45 2.16
CA ILE A 351 21.61 10.51 3.55
C ILE A 351 22.91 9.76 3.81
N VAL A 352 23.33 8.89 2.92
CA VAL A 352 24.58 8.14 3.06
C VAL A 352 25.75 9.12 2.81
N ARG A 353 26.49 9.44 3.87
CA ARG A 353 27.48 10.53 3.86
C ARG A 353 28.91 10.09 3.55
N GLY A 354 29.15 8.80 3.44
CA GLY A 354 30.48 8.24 3.18
C GLY A 354 30.40 6.85 2.59
N VAL A 355 31.53 6.27 2.28
CA VAL A 355 31.60 4.89 1.78
C VAL A 355 31.27 3.94 2.93
N THR A 356 30.22 3.16 2.79
CA THR A 356 29.75 2.19 3.79
C THR A 356 29.06 1.02 3.07
N SER A 357 28.88 -0.11 3.76
CA SER A 357 28.07 -1.22 3.25
C SER A 357 26.57 -0.90 3.34
N LEU A 358 25.76 -1.58 2.51
CA LEU A 358 24.30 -1.44 2.58
C LEU A 358 23.79 -1.84 3.97
N ASP A 359 24.24 -2.97 4.51
CA ASP A 359 23.82 -3.46 5.83
C ASP A 359 24.12 -2.45 6.93
N GLU A 360 25.30 -1.82 6.90
CA GLU A 360 25.68 -0.79 7.87
C GLU A 360 24.87 0.50 7.70
N ALA A 361 24.63 0.93 6.46
CA ALA A 361 23.80 2.09 6.17
C ALA A 361 22.34 1.90 6.62
N MET A 362 21.81 0.68 6.51
CA MET A 362 20.42 0.33 6.88
C MET A 362 20.24 0.08 8.38
N MET A 363 21.30 -0.01 9.19
CA MET A 363 21.16 -0.12 10.64
C MET A 363 20.35 1.10 11.16
N PRO A 364 19.24 0.90 11.92
CA PRO A 364 18.35 1.98 12.31
C PRO A 364 19.07 3.18 12.96
N GLN A 365 20.04 2.92 13.82
CA GLN A 365 20.84 3.95 14.48
C GLN A 365 21.69 4.77 13.50
N ASN A 366 22.25 4.14 12.47
CA ASN A 366 23.04 4.84 11.45
C ASN A 366 22.14 5.63 10.51
N ALA A 367 21.05 5.04 10.05
CA ALA A 367 20.07 5.69 9.21
C ALA A 367 19.46 6.93 9.90
N THR A 368 19.03 6.80 11.16
CA THR A 368 18.54 7.92 11.98
C THR A 368 19.54 9.05 12.05
N LYS A 369 20.81 8.75 12.41
CA LYS A 369 21.85 9.76 12.55
C LYS A 369 22.19 10.44 11.22
N ASN A 370 22.33 9.63 10.16
CA ASN A 370 22.60 10.17 8.82
C ASN A 370 21.49 11.10 8.33
N LEU A 371 20.23 10.70 8.56
CA LEU A 371 19.05 11.50 8.19
C LEU A 371 19.03 12.82 8.97
N GLU A 372 19.18 12.78 10.29
CA GLU A 372 19.21 13.95 11.16
C GLU A 372 20.32 14.93 10.76
N GLU A 373 21.57 14.45 10.60
CA GLU A 373 22.71 15.29 10.22
C GLU A 373 22.62 15.84 8.79
N SER A 374 22.05 15.10 7.85
CA SER A 374 21.87 15.57 6.47
C SER A 374 20.80 16.67 6.41
N VAL A 375 19.68 16.48 7.09
CA VAL A 375 18.60 17.46 7.17
C VAL A 375 19.09 18.73 7.90
N GLU A 376 19.87 18.59 8.97
CA GLU A 376 20.49 19.74 9.65
C GLU A 376 21.28 20.61 8.67
N GLN A 377 22.16 20.02 7.83
CA GLN A 377 22.97 20.80 6.90
C GLN A 377 22.15 21.49 5.81
N ILE A 378 21.11 20.82 5.32
CA ILE A 378 20.17 21.40 4.34
C ILE A 378 19.48 22.63 4.94
N PHE A 379 18.97 22.52 6.16
CA PHE A 379 18.26 23.61 6.81
C PHE A 379 19.19 24.71 7.32
N ARG A 380 20.47 24.45 7.62
CA ARG A 380 21.50 25.50 7.83
C ARG A 380 21.71 26.31 6.55
N LEU A 381 21.73 25.68 5.37
CA LEU A 381 21.83 26.40 4.10
C LEU A 381 20.60 27.28 3.88
N ILE A 382 19.41 26.74 4.09
CA ILE A 382 18.13 27.49 3.96
C ILE A 382 18.12 28.66 4.90
N TYR A 383 18.54 28.51 6.17
CA TYR A 383 18.63 29.59 7.14
C TYR A 383 19.52 30.70 6.64
N ASN A 384 20.75 30.39 6.22
CA ASN A 384 21.71 31.39 5.78
C ASN A 384 21.23 32.17 4.53
N VAL A 385 20.60 31.50 3.58
CA VAL A 385 20.05 32.14 2.38
C VAL A 385 18.84 33.03 2.72
N SER A 386 17.99 32.59 3.66
CA SER A 386 16.75 33.30 3.97
C SER A 386 16.92 34.50 4.93
N TYR A 387 17.92 34.48 5.81
CA TYR A 387 18.02 35.41 6.93
C TYR A 387 19.35 36.19 7.01
N ASN A 388 20.38 35.80 6.25
CA ASN A 388 21.69 36.46 6.26
C ASN A 388 22.02 37.23 4.95
N ASN A 389 21.02 37.47 4.10
CA ASN A 389 21.13 38.35 2.92
C ASN A 389 20.45 39.66 3.14
#